data_95641ab58dc28fa51ee37e55736024b1
#
_entry.id   95641ab58dc28fa51ee37e55736024b1
#
_cell.length_a   1.000
_cell.length_b   1.000
_cell.length_c   1.000
_cell.angle_alpha   90.00
_cell.angle_beta   90.00
_cell.angle_gamma   90.00
#
_symmetry.space_group_name_H-M   'P 1'
#
loop_
_entity.id
_entity.type
_entity.pdbx_description
1 polymer ?
#
loop_
_entity_poly.entity_id
_entity_poly.type
_entity_poly.pdbx_seq_one_letter_code
_entity_poly.pdbx_strand_id
1 'polypeptide(L)'
;AAKVYSDDPCERFMPRILDQNIYDAVDPGLAAKMHKAIAVIQFKVEGQIIRRHPEYEMDSRILLTAIDYQRGTVVIEGKEYPMMDMEFPTIDPSDPLKLSEEEEELLHTLTLSFCHSALLHKHIKFLYSNGSMYKCCNSNLLYHGCIPMKEDGSFDEMAVNGKAYKGRALMDFIDKQV
;
A
#
# COMPACT_ATOMS: atom_id res chain seq x y z
N ALA A 1 -16.72 8.98 0.29
CA ALA A 1 -15.77 10.07 0.03
C ALA A 1 -16.47 11.43 -0.07
N ALA A 2 -17.39 11.65 -1.00
CA ALA A 2 -18.03 12.95 -1.22
C ALA A 2 -18.70 13.52 0.05
N LYS A 3 -19.34 12.68 0.87
CA LYS A 3 -19.97 13.10 2.12
C LYS A 3 -18.95 13.44 3.21
N VAL A 4 -17.92 12.63 3.36
CA VAL A 4 -16.90 12.77 4.43
C VAL A 4 -15.98 13.96 4.18
N TYR A 5 -15.61 14.19 2.91
CA TYR A 5 -14.75 15.29 2.48
C TYR A 5 -15.57 16.41 1.79
N SER A 6 -16.79 16.69 2.26
CA SER A 6 -17.70 17.64 1.61
C SER A 6 -17.07 19.01 1.43
N ASP A 7 -16.39 19.52 2.47
CA ASP A 7 -15.83 20.88 2.55
C ASP A 7 -14.33 20.94 2.19
N ASP A 8 -13.69 19.78 2.01
CA ASP A 8 -12.30 19.68 1.58
C ASP A 8 -12.22 19.59 0.05
N PRO A 9 -11.57 20.55 -0.63
CA PRO A 9 -11.38 20.50 -2.09
C PRO A 9 -10.41 19.37 -2.53
N CYS A 10 -9.66 18.78 -1.62
CA CYS A 10 -8.68 17.72 -1.88
C CYS A 10 -7.70 18.07 -3.02
N GLU A 11 -7.23 19.31 -3.09
CA GLU A 11 -6.42 19.84 -4.23
C GLU A 11 -5.18 19.00 -4.51
N ARG A 12 -4.54 18.46 -3.48
CA ARG A 12 -3.33 17.63 -3.61
C ARG A 12 -3.58 16.28 -4.29
N PHE A 13 -4.83 15.84 -4.30
CA PHE A 13 -5.29 14.59 -4.90
C PHE A 13 -5.99 14.79 -6.25
N MET A 14 -6.06 16.02 -6.74
CA MET A 14 -6.63 16.30 -8.05
C MET A 14 -5.88 15.55 -9.15
N PRO A 15 -6.59 14.88 -10.07
CA PRO A 15 -5.97 14.24 -11.22
C PRO A 15 -5.25 15.30 -12.08
N ARG A 16 -4.00 15.04 -12.45
CA ARG A 16 -3.20 15.97 -13.25
C ARG A 16 -3.59 15.97 -14.72
N ILE A 17 -4.06 14.81 -15.20
CA ILE A 17 -4.49 14.61 -16.59
C ILE A 17 -5.76 13.76 -16.54
N LEU A 18 -6.85 14.30 -17.10
CA LEU A 18 -8.06 13.55 -17.42
C LEU A 18 -8.13 13.46 -18.94
N ASP A 19 -7.76 12.31 -19.50
CA ASP A 19 -8.05 12.06 -20.91
C ASP A 19 -9.53 11.68 -21.05
N GLN A 20 -10.35 12.68 -21.36
CA GLN A 20 -11.79 12.54 -21.52
C GLN A 20 -12.19 11.64 -22.70
N ASN A 21 -11.23 11.29 -23.57
CA ASN A 21 -11.50 10.37 -24.68
C ASN A 21 -11.36 8.90 -24.27
N ILE A 22 -10.66 8.61 -23.17
CA ILE A 22 -10.38 7.24 -22.71
C ILE A 22 -11.26 6.87 -21.50
N TYR A 23 -11.63 7.84 -20.69
CA TYR A 23 -12.42 7.63 -19.48
C TYR A 23 -13.76 8.33 -19.57
N ASP A 24 -14.82 7.68 -19.09
CA ASP A 24 -16.10 8.34 -18.88
C ASP A 24 -15.90 9.60 -18.04
N ALA A 25 -16.70 10.63 -18.30
CA ALA A 25 -16.59 11.93 -17.63
C ALA A 25 -16.77 11.76 -16.10
N VAL A 26 -15.67 11.65 -15.40
CA VAL A 26 -15.65 11.62 -13.93
C VAL A 26 -15.46 13.05 -13.43
N ASP A 27 -16.27 13.46 -12.47
CA ASP A 27 -16.05 14.73 -11.78
C ASP A 27 -14.66 14.73 -11.09
N PRO A 28 -13.74 15.63 -11.48
CA PRO A 28 -12.40 15.68 -10.91
C PRO A 28 -12.37 15.90 -9.40
N GLY A 29 -13.31 16.68 -8.87
CA GLY A 29 -13.44 16.91 -7.44
C GLY A 29 -13.85 15.65 -6.68
N LEU A 30 -14.79 14.87 -7.23
CA LEU A 30 -15.16 13.58 -6.67
C LEU A 30 -13.98 12.58 -6.74
N ALA A 31 -13.27 12.55 -7.86
CA ALA A 31 -12.09 11.70 -8.02
C ALA A 31 -10.99 12.03 -6.99
N ALA A 32 -10.74 13.32 -6.74
CA ALA A 32 -9.79 13.76 -5.73
C ALA A 32 -10.19 13.30 -4.31
N LYS A 33 -11.46 13.46 -3.94
CA LYS A 33 -12.01 12.99 -2.66
C LYS A 33 -11.92 11.48 -2.50
N MET A 34 -12.22 10.73 -3.56
CA MET A 34 -12.07 9.27 -3.55
C MET A 34 -10.61 8.85 -3.38
N HIS A 35 -9.70 9.52 -4.06
CA HIS A 35 -8.25 9.27 -3.97
C HIS A 35 -7.73 9.51 -2.55
N LYS A 36 -8.08 10.63 -1.94
CA LYS A 36 -7.71 10.94 -0.56
C LYS A 36 -8.29 9.92 0.41
N ALA A 37 -9.58 9.60 0.30
CA ALA A 37 -10.25 8.62 1.15
C ALA A 37 -9.57 7.25 1.11
N ILE A 38 -9.31 6.71 -0.10
CA ILE A 38 -8.69 5.39 -0.23
C ILE A 38 -7.23 5.40 0.26
N ALA A 39 -6.48 6.49 0.07
CA ALA A 39 -5.12 6.62 0.59
C ALA A 39 -5.10 6.59 2.12
N VAL A 40 -6.00 7.31 2.80
CA VAL A 40 -6.11 7.29 4.26
C VAL A 40 -6.44 5.88 4.76
N ILE A 41 -7.44 5.22 4.16
CA ILE A 41 -7.82 3.85 4.51
C ILE A 41 -6.63 2.89 4.31
N GLN A 42 -5.91 3.02 3.20
CA GLN A 42 -4.74 2.20 2.91
C GLN A 42 -3.66 2.34 3.99
N PHE A 43 -3.32 3.55 4.40
CA PHE A 43 -2.34 3.78 5.47
C PHE A 43 -2.80 3.23 6.83
N LYS A 44 -4.10 3.33 7.15
CA LYS A 44 -4.66 2.73 8.36
C LYS A 44 -4.51 1.20 8.34
N VAL A 45 -4.94 0.56 7.26
CA VAL A 45 -4.90 -0.91 7.12
C VAL A 45 -3.45 -1.42 7.06
N GLU A 46 -2.57 -0.75 6.31
CA GLU A 46 -1.14 -1.08 6.26
C GLU A 46 -0.52 -1.02 7.68
N GLY A 47 -0.76 0.07 8.40
CA GLY A 47 -0.26 0.22 9.76
C GLY A 47 -0.79 -0.84 10.74
N GLN A 48 -2.07 -1.23 10.59
CA GLN A 48 -2.64 -2.33 11.38
C GLN A 48 -1.99 -3.68 11.05
N ILE A 49 -1.67 -3.94 9.77
CA ILE A 49 -0.98 -5.17 9.34
C ILE A 49 0.43 -5.19 9.94
N ILE A 50 1.19 -4.12 9.79
CA ILE A 50 2.55 -4.02 10.32
C ILE A 50 2.56 -4.24 11.84
N ARG A 51 1.65 -3.63 12.59
CA ARG A 51 1.53 -3.84 14.05
C ARG A 51 1.24 -5.29 14.44
N ARG A 52 0.52 -6.05 13.61
CA ARG A 52 0.26 -7.48 13.84
C ARG A 52 1.44 -8.38 13.46
N HIS A 53 2.37 -7.87 12.68
CA HIS A 53 3.50 -8.60 12.11
C HIS A 53 4.83 -7.88 12.38
N PRO A 54 5.26 -7.77 13.66
CA PRO A 54 6.52 -7.09 14.01
C PRO A 54 7.75 -7.76 13.36
N GLU A 55 7.63 -9.02 12.97
CA GLU A 55 8.66 -9.76 12.24
C GLU A 55 8.96 -9.18 10.83
N TYR A 56 8.11 -8.29 10.33
CA TYR A 56 8.37 -7.59 9.06
C TYR A 56 9.38 -6.46 9.19
N GLU A 57 9.65 -5.99 10.41
CA GLU A 57 10.57 -4.87 10.71
C GLU A 57 10.26 -3.60 9.89
N MET A 58 8.96 -3.32 9.71
CA MET A 58 8.45 -2.24 8.84
C MET A 58 7.85 -1.06 9.63
N ASP A 59 8.12 -0.92 10.93
CA ASP A 59 7.52 0.11 11.79
C ASP A 59 7.72 1.54 11.25
N SER A 60 8.84 1.80 10.57
CA SER A 60 9.12 3.09 9.92
C SER A 60 8.09 3.50 8.86
N ARG A 61 7.28 2.55 8.37
CA ARG A 61 6.20 2.80 7.41
C ARG A 61 4.86 3.15 8.03
N ILE A 62 4.73 3.10 9.35
CA ILE A 62 3.49 3.49 10.04
C ILE A 62 3.41 5.02 10.16
N LEU A 63 3.26 5.69 9.02
CA LEU A 63 3.40 7.14 8.92
C LEU A 63 2.33 7.91 9.69
N LEU A 64 1.09 7.40 9.78
CA LEU A 64 0.01 8.10 10.48
C LEU A 64 0.28 8.31 11.97
N THR A 65 1.07 7.45 12.60
CA THR A 65 1.46 7.61 14.01
C THR A 65 2.67 8.53 14.21
N ALA A 66 3.37 8.87 13.13
CA ALA A 66 4.50 9.78 13.14
C ALA A 66 4.10 11.26 12.93
N ILE A 67 2.80 11.51 12.72
CA ILE A 67 2.25 12.86 12.51
C ILE A 67 1.96 13.51 13.87
N ASP A 68 2.50 14.72 14.06
CA ASP A 68 2.05 15.64 15.09
C ASP A 68 0.83 16.42 14.56
N TYR A 69 -0.36 15.99 14.94
CA TYR A 69 -1.62 16.57 14.48
C TYR A 69 -1.89 17.99 15.02
N GLN A 70 -1.18 18.42 16.07
CA GLN A 70 -1.29 19.78 16.61
C GLN A 70 -0.37 20.75 15.87
N ARG A 71 0.86 20.30 15.56
CA ARG A 71 1.86 21.12 14.89
C ARG A 71 1.78 21.04 13.36
N GLY A 72 1.08 20.04 12.82
CA GLY A 72 0.99 19.81 11.38
C GLY A 72 2.34 19.37 10.79
N THR A 73 3.06 18.51 11.49
CA THR A 73 4.36 18.00 11.05
C THR A 73 4.41 16.48 11.10
N VAL A 74 5.32 15.89 10.34
CA VAL A 74 5.58 14.44 10.35
C VAL A 74 7.09 14.20 10.48
N VAL A 75 7.47 13.19 11.27
CA VAL A 75 8.87 12.79 11.42
C VAL A 75 9.13 11.55 10.56
N ILE A 76 10.06 11.68 9.61
CA ILE A 76 10.49 10.59 8.71
C ILE A 76 12.01 10.46 8.87
N GLU A 77 12.48 9.28 9.24
CA GLU A 77 13.92 8.99 9.45
C GLU A 77 14.61 10.02 10.37
N GLY A 78 13.92 10.40 11.44
CA GLY A 78 14.43 11.37 12.43
C GLY A 78 14.42 12.83 11.99
N LYS A 79 13.92 13.16 10.80
CA LYS A 79 13.79 14.51 10.28
C LYS A 79 12.34 14.96 10.24
N GLU A 80 12.06 16.15 10.75
CA GLU A 80 10.73 16.76 10.77
C GLU A 80 10.42 17.49 9.45
N TYR A 81 9.23 17.23 8.91
CA TYR A 81 8.72 17.86 7.70
C TYR A 81 7.34 18.47 7.96
N PRO A 82 7.04 19.66 7.39
CA PRO A 82 5.71 20.21 7.47
C PRO A 82 4.74 19.38 6.61
N MET A 83 3.56 19.12 7.16
CA MET A 83 2.46 18.54 6.39
C MET A 83 1.83 19.62 5.50
N MET A 84 1.53 19.23 4.27
CA MET A 84 0.92 20.14 3.28
C MET A 84 -0.62 20.04 3.25
N ASP A 85 -1.16 19.06 3.92
CA ASP A 85 -2.58 18.79 4.05
C ASP A 85 -2.81 18.17 5.43
N MET A 86 -3.71 18.72 6.20
CA MET A 86 -4.06 18.29 7.56
C MET A 86 -5.55 18.00 7.71
N GLU A 87 -6.30 18.03 6.61
CA GLU A 87 -7.74 17.75 6.61
C GLU A 87 -7.97 16.22 6.59
N PHE A 88 -7.99 15.62 7.78
CA PHE A 88 -8.19 14.18 7.98
C PHE A 88 -9.45 13.90 8.81
N PRO A 89 -10.66 14.06 8.25
CA PRO A 89 -11.91 13.98 9.03
C PRO A 89 -12.19 12.60 9.63
N THR A 90 -11.53 11.55 9.16
CA THR A 90 -11.72 10.18 9.68
C THR A 90 -10.55 9.70 10.55
N ILE A 91 -9.56 10.54 10.81
CA ILE A 91 -8.43 10.16 11.67
C ILE A 91 -8.67 10.68 13.08
N ASP A 92 -8.67 9.78 14.06
CA ASP A 92 -8.56 10.11 15.47
C ASP A 92 -7.08 10.20 15.86
N PRO A 93 -6.58 11.40 16.27
CA PRO A 93 -5.17 11.52 16.67
C PRO A 93 -4.76 10.64 17.86
N SER A 94 -5.70 10.17 18.68
CA SER A 94 -5.42 9.26 19.79
C SER A 94 -5.25 7.81 19.34
N ASP A 95 -5.86 7.44 18.21
CA ASP A 95 -5.69 6.12 17.54
C ASP A 95 -5.74 6.28 16.02
N PRO A 96 -4.67 6.78 15.40
CA PRO A 96 -4.67 7.16 13.98
C PRO A 96 -4.90 6.01 13.01
N LEU A 97 -4.73 4.78 13.46
CA LEU A 97 -4.91 3.59 12.62
C LEU A 97 -6.32 3.00 12.70
N LYS A 98 -7.15 3.50 13.62
CA LYS A 98 -8.53 3.04 13.74
C LYS A 98 -9.35 3.45 12.52
N LEU A 99 -10.09 2.50 11.96
CA LEU A 99 -11.06 2.78 10.91
C LEU A 99 -12.31 3.44 11.50
N SER A 100 -12.95 4.35 10.77
CA SER A 100 -14.31 4.77 11.08
C SER A 100 -15.32 3.71 10.66
N GLU A 101 -16.57 3.80 11.15
CA GLU A 101 -17.64 2.87 10.78
C GLU A 101 -17.87 2.85 9.26
N GLU A 102 -17.84 4.02 8.61
CA GLU A 102 -18.00 4.14 7.15
C GLU A 102 -16.81 3.54 6.38
N GLU A 103 -15.60 3.64 6.94
CA GLU A 103 -14.41 3.03 6.35
C GLU A 103 -14.46 1.50 6.47
N GLU A 104 -14.92 0.97 7.61
CA GLU A 104 -15.12 -0.48 7.81
C GLU A 104 -16.19 -1.03 6.86
N GLU A 105 -17.32 -0.34 6.72
CA GLU A 105 -18.39 -0.73 5.79
C GLU A 105 -17.89 -0.73 4.33
N LEU A 106 -17.15 0.31 3.95
CA LEU A 106 -16.55 0.39 2.61
C LEU A 106 -15.58 -0.75 2.35
N LEU A 107 -14.66 -1.03 3.30
CA LEU A 107 -13.72 -2.14 3.18
C LEU A 107 -14.44 -3.49 3.08
N HIS A 108 -15.46 -3.71 3.88
CA HIS A 108 -16.28 -4.91 3.80
C HIS A 108 -16.93 -5.07 2.41
N THR A 109 -17.52 -4.00 1.90
CA THR A 109 -18.12 -3.97 0.56
C THR A 109 -17.09 -4.26 -0.55
N LEU A 110 -15.92 -3.63 -0.49
CA LEU A 110 -14.85 -3.88 -1.44
C LEU A 110 -14.35 -5.33 -1.36
N THR A 111 -14.14 -5.84 -0.16
CA THR A 111 -13.73 -7.24 0.07
C THR A 111 -14.71 -8.21 -0.57
N LEU A 112 -16.01 -8.04 -0.33
CA LEU A 112 -17.02 -8.87 -0.95
C LEU A 112 -17.02 -8.76 -2.47
N SER A 113 -16.85 -7.55 -3.02
CA SER A 113 -16.79 -7.32 -4.46
C SER A 113 -15.61 -8.07 -5.10
N PHE A 114 -14.43 -7.99 -4.49
CA PHE A 114 -13.23 -8.71 -4.97
C PHE A 114 -13.40 -10.24 -4.82
N CYS A 115 -13.87 -10.71 -3.68
CA CYS A 115 -14.06 -12.14 -3.42
C CYS A 115 -15.13 -12.79 -4.33
N HIS A 116 -16.12 -12.04 -4.79
CA HIS A 116 -17.18 -12.56 -5.67
C HIS A 116 -16.94 -12.30 -7.16
N SER A 117 -15.81 -11.68 -7.54
CA SER A 117 -15.50 -11.44 -8.94
C SER A 117 -14.92 -12.68 -9.62
N ALA A 118 -15.77 -13.38 -10.40
CA ALA A 118 -15.33 -14.55 -11.17
C ALA A 118 -14.19 -14.26 -12.15
N LEU A 119 -14.19 -13.07 -12.76
CA LEU A 119 -13.12 -12.64 -13.66
C LEU A 119 -11.79 -12.42 -12.91
N LEU A 120 -11.84 -11.77 -11.76
CA LEU A 120 -10.66 -11.59 -10.91
C LEU A 120 -10.10 -12.94 -10.45
N HIS A 121 -10.96 -13.86 -9.98
CA HIS A 121 -10.55 -15.23 -9.63
C HIS A 121 -9.83 -15.95 -10.78
N LYS A 122 -10.35 -15.82 -12.01
CA LYS A 122 -9.72 -16.41 -13.19
C LYS A 122 -8.32 -15.82 -13.43
N HIS A 123 -8.17 -14.50 -13.30
CA HIS A 123 -6.88 -13.82 -13.47
C HIS A 123 -5.90 -14.20 -12.37
N ILE A 124 -6.33 -14.19 -11.11
CA ILE A 124 -5.49 -14.61 -9.97
C ILE A 124 -5.03 -16.05 -10.14
N LYS A 125 -5.94 -16.97 -10.46
CA LYS A 125 -5.58 -18.37 -10.72
C LYS A 125 -4.56 -18.51 -11.84
N PHE A 126 -4.68 -17.70 -12.91
CA PHE A 126 -3.69 -17.68 -14.00
C PHE A 126 -2.33 -17.21 -13.49
N LEU A 127 -2.27 -16.14 -12.71
CA LEU A 127 -1.03 -15.61 -12.16
C LEU A 127 -0.32 -16.61 -11.25
N TYR A 128 -1.04 -17.24 -10.33
CA TYR A 128 -0.47 -18.28 -9.44
C TYR A 128 0.00 -19.53 -10.20
N SER A 129 -0.69 -19.90 -11.29
CA SER A 129 -0.33 -21.09 -12.07
C SER A 129 0.84 -20.86 -13.04
N ASN A 130 1.10 -19.63 -13.45
CA ASN A 130 2.06 -19.30 -14.51
C ASN A 130 3.09 -18.23 -14.10
N GLY A 131 2.84 -17.54 -13.00
CA GLY A 131 3.74 -16.55 -12.44
C GLY A 131 4.93 -17.20 -11.72
N SER A 132 5.95 -16.40 -11.48
CA SER A 132 7.13 -16.78 -10.71
C SER A 132 7.88 -15.53 -10.27
N MET A 133 8.61 -15.60 -9.17
CA MET A 133 9.46 -14.50 -8.69
C MET A 133 10.57 -14.15 -9.70
N TYR A 134 11.01 -15.12 -10.50
CA TYR A 134 11.99 -14.91 -11.56
C TYR A 134 11.81 -15.93 -12.69
N LYS A 135 12.33 -15.59 -13.86
CA LYS A 135 12.36 -16.49 -15.02
C LYS A 135 13.64 -16.30 -15.81
N CYS A 136 14.28 -17.38 -16.18
CA CYS A 136 15.37 -17.36 -17.14
C CYS A 136 14.84 -17.67 -18.54
N CYS A 137 15.05 -16.76 -19.48
CA CYS A 137 14.65 -16.93 -20.87
C CYS A 137 15.73 -16.38 -21.82
N ASN A 138 16.18 -17.17 -22.77
CA ASN A 138 17.24 -16.80 -23.74
C ASN A 138 18.48 -16.20 -23.06
N SER A 139 18.96 -16.83 -22.00
CA SER A 139 20.10 -16.39 -21.17
C SER A 139 19.87 -15.05 -20.43
N ASN A 140 18.66 -14.50 -20.44
CA ASN A 140 18.30 -13.35 -19.63
C ASN A 140 17.60 -13.80 -18.35
N LEU A 141 18.01 -13.22 -17.23
CA LEU A 141 17.30 -13.32 -15.95
C LEU A 141 16.27 -12.19 -15.85
N LEU A 142 15.00 -12.57 -15.83
CA LEU A 142 13.87 -11.67 -15.62
C LEU A 142 13.40 -11.85 -14.18
N TYR A 143 13.22 -10.74 -13.45
CA TYR A 143 12.71 -10.75 -12.08
C TYR A 143 12.01 -9.44 -11.79
N HIS A 144 11.13 -9.44 -10.78
CA HIS A 144 10.40 -8.26 -10.36
C HIS A 144 10.99 -7.72 -9.03
N GLY A 145 11.19 -6.42 -8.96
CA GLY A 145 11.77 -5.77 -7.78
C GLY A 145 13.29 -5.84 -7.76
N CYS A 146 13.87 -6.27 -6.65
CA CYS A 146 15.32 -6.37 -6.48
C CYS A 146 15.70 -7.73 -5.86
N ILE A 147 16.97 -8.11 -6.07
CA ILE A 147 17.59 -9.20 -5.32
C ILE A 147 18.35 -8.53 -4.18
N PRO A 148 18.07 -8.84 -2.89
CA PRO A 148 18.76 -8.22 -1.76
C PRO A 148 20.28 -8.45 -1.85
N MET A 149 21.04 -7.36 -1.75
CA MET A 149 22.49 -7.37 -1.85
C MET A 149 23.10 -6.47 -0.77
N LYS A 150 24.27 -6.86 -0.28
CA LYS A 150 25.11 -6.04 0.62
C LYS A 150 25.90 -5.02 -0.18
N GLU A 151 26.48 -4.05 0.52
CA GLU A 151 27.33 -3.00 -0.10
C GLU A 151 28.55 -3.57 -0.85
N ASP A 152 29.07 -4.72 -0.40
CA ASP A 152 30.19 -5.41 -1.02
C ASP A 152 29.83 -6.20 -2.30
N GLY A 153 28.53 -6.17 -2.69
CA GLY A 153 28.02 -6.89 -3.85
C GLY A 153 27.71 -8.36 -3.59
N SER A 154 27.85 -8.88 -2.38
CA SER A 154 27.40 -10.23 -2.02
C SER A 154 25.88 -10.25 -1.79
N PHE A 155 25.26 -11.43 -1.94
CA PHE A 155 23.84 -11.58 -1.64
C PHE A 155 23.58 -11.38 -0.15
N ASP A 156 22.59 -10.56 0.16
CA ASP A 156 22.07 -10.42 1.52
C ASP A 156 21.20 -11.62 1.90
N GLU A 157 21.06 -11.87 3.19
CA GLU A 157 20.33 -13.01 3.74
C GLU A 157 19.04 -12.56 4.40
N MET A 158 17.97 -13.31 4.15
CA MET A 158 16.70 -13.18 4.86
C MET A 158 16.47 -14.42 5.73
N ALA A 159 16.30 -14.21 7.03
CA ALA A 159 15.98 -15.29 7.96
C ALA A 159 14.47 -15.47 8.06
N VAL A 160 13.98 -16.69 7.81
CA VAL A 160 12.57 -17.04 7.99
C VAL A 160 12.49 -18.34 8.77
N ASN A 161 11.78 -18.32 9.89
CA ASN A 161 11.63 -19.47 10.80
C ASN A 161 12.99 -20.13 11.19
N GLY A 162 14.00 -19.30 11.46
CA GLY A 162 15.33 -19.76 11.88
C GLY A 162 16.21 -20.31 10.77
N LYS A 163 15.77 -20.23 9.52
CA LYS A 163 16.56 -20.64 8.35
C LYS A 163 16.86 -19.43 7.46
N ALA A 164 18.14 -19.26 7.10
CA ALA A 164 18.59 -18.19 6.23
C ALA A 164 18.50 -18.60 4.76
N TYR A 165 18.01 -17.66 3.94
CA TYR A 165 17.90 -17.79 2.50
C TYR A 165 18.55 -16.58 1.82
N LYS A 166 19.23 -16.78 0.69
CA LYS A 166 19.84 -15.72 -0.11
C LYS A 166 19.82 -16.02 -1.60
N GLY A 167 19.91 -14.96 -2.43
CA GLY A 167 19.96 -15.07 -3.88
C GLY A 167 18.82 -15.95 -4.42
N ARG A 168 19.15 -16.91 -5.28
CA ARG A 168 18.19 -17.83 -5.89
C ARG A 168 17.37 -18.60 -4.86
N ALA A 169 18.01 -19.08 -3.78
CA ALA A 169 17.32 -19.88 -2.76
C ALA A 169 16.23 -19.06 -2.04
N LEU A 170 16.44 -17.74 -1.88
CA LEU A 170 15.43 -16.82 -1.36
C LEU A 170 14.26 -16.68 -2.34
N MET A 171 14.53 -16.47 -3.62
CA MET A 171 13.51 -16.37 -4.66
C MET A 171 12.66 -17.64 -4.76
N ASP A 172 13.31 -18.81 -4.77
CA ASP A 172 12.64 -20.12 -4.79
C ASP A 172 11.81 -20.37 -3.52
N PHE A 173 12.26 -19.84 -2.37
CA PHE A 173 11.51 -19.94 -1.13
C PHE A 173 10.24 -19.07 -1.19
N ILE A 174 10.35 -17.80 -1.59
CA ILE A 174 9.20 -16.88 -1.70
C ILE A 174 8.20 -17.44 -2.71
N ASP A 175 8.63 -17.92 -3.85
CA ASP A 175 7.79 -18.51 -4.91
C ASP A 175 6.90 -19.66 -4.40
N LYS A 176 7.36 -20.37 -3.35
CA LYS A 176 6.61 -21.47 -2.73
C LYS A 176 5.66 -21.01 -1.63
N GLN A 177 5.83 -19.78 -1.12
CA GLN A 177 4.94 -19.23 -0.08
C GLN A 177 3.71 -18.55 -0.68
N VAL A 178 3.80 -18.10 -1.91
CA VAL A 178 2.75 -17.48 -2.69
C VAL A 178 1.97 -18.55 -3.47
#